data_1ae095cf30e79b6fc76db8b998354b7d
#
_entry.id   1ae095cf30e79b6fc76db8b998354b7d
#
_cell.length_a   1.000
_cell.length_b   1.000
_cell.length_c   1.000
_cell.angle_alpha   90.00
_cell.angle_beta   90.00
_cell.angle_gamma   90.00
#
_symmetry.space_group_name_H-M   'P 1'
#
loop_
_entity.id
_entity.type
_entity.pdbx_description
1 polymer ?
#
loop_
_entity_poly.entity_id
_entity_poly.type
_entity_poly.pdbx_seq_one_letter_code
_entity_poly.pdbx_strand_id
1 'polypeptide(L)'
;MKTIIIDDNKQAAENLKEKLGRYPEIEVVAIEHSGLDGLASVSEFQPDLLFLDVQLPDISGIDFLERVDSFTYGRCRVVMYTAYDEFVLPAFRKK
;
A
#
# COMPACT_ATOMS: atom_id res chain seq x y z
N MET A 1 4.65 -8.83 9.80
CA MET A 1 5.06 -7.78 8.84
C MET A 1 4.22 -6.54 9.04
N LYS A 2 4.84 -5.43 9.27
CA LYS A 2 4.13 -4.17 9.32
C LYS A 2 3.61 -3.82 7.94
N THR A 3 2.32 -3.54 7.84
CA THR A 3 1.64 -3.38 6.57
C THR A 3 0.83 -2.10 6.57
N ILE A 4 0.87 -1.37 5.46
CA ILE A 4 0.07 -0.17 5.27
C ILE A 4 -0.80 -0.38 4.04
N ILE A 5 -2.04 0.11 4.12
CA ILE A 5 -2.97 0.09 2.99
C ILE A 5 -3.23 1.54 2.59
N ILE A 6 -3.09 1.83 1.30
CA ILE A 6 -3.36 3.16 0.78
C ILE A 6 -4.40 3.05 -0.33
N ASP A 7 -5.58 3.60 -0.09
CA ASP A 7 -6.70 3.50 -1.01
C ASP A 7 -7.64 4.67 -0.72
N ASP A 8 -7.97 5.45 -1.72
CA ASP A 8 -8.87 6.58 -1.52
C ASP A 8 -10.32 6.15 -1.26
N ASN A 9 -10.65 4.90 -1.55
CA ASN A 9 -11.97 4.35 -1.25
C ASN A 9 -11.94 3.67 0.10
N LYS A 10 -12.63 4.27 1.08
CA LYS A 10 -12.57 3.77 2.45
C LYS A 10 -13.12 2.35 2.58
N GLN A 11 -14.20 2.05 1.84
CA GLN A 11 -14.79 0.72 1.93
C GLN A 11 -13.86 -0.34 1.37
N ALA A 12 -13.18 -0.02 0.26
CA ALA A 12 -12.25 -0.96 -0.33
C ALA A 12 -11.08 -1.25 0.62
N ALA A 13 -10.59 -0.19 1.29
CA ALA A 13 -9.51 -0.36 2.25
C ALA A 13 -9.92 -1.25 3.41
N GLU A 14 -11.14 -1.05 3.93
CA GLU A 14 -11.63 -1.87 5.04
C GLU A 14 -11.83 -3.30 4.61
N ASN A 15 -12.34 -3.51 3.40
CA ASN A 15 -12.51 -4.88 2.90
C ASN A 15 -11.17 -5.59 2.80
N LEU A 16 -10.16 -4.88 2.33
CA LEU A 16 -8.84 -5.48 2.23
C LEU A 16 -8.26 -5.78 3.61
N LYS A 17 -8.43 -4.86 4.54
CA LYS A 17 -7.94 -5.08 5.90
C LYS A 17 -8.58 -6.34 6.49
N GLU A 18 -9.87 -6.52 6.26
CA GLU A 18 -10.57 -7.69 6.78
C GLU A 18 -10.00 -8.97 6.19
N LYS A 19 -9.74 -8.97 4.89
CA LYS A 19 -9.17 -10.15 4.25
C LYS A 19 -7.77 -10.45 4.77
N LEU A 20 -6.98 -9.42 4.99
CA LEU A 20 -5.63 -9.59 5.50
C LEU A 20 -5.63 -10.08 6.94
N GLY A 21 -6.71 -9.85 7.66
CA GLY A 21 -6.81 -10.33 9.04
C GLY A 21 -6.74 -11.84 9.18
N ARG A 22 -6.88 -12.57 8.08
CA ARG A 22 -6.75 -14.02 8.11
C ARG A 22 -5.31 -14.48 8.15
N TYR A 23 -4.37 -13.57 7.97
CA TYR A 23 -2.94 -13.90 7.91
C TYR A 23 -2.25 -13.30 9.12
N PRO A 24 -1.94 -14.12 10.13
CA PRO A 24 -1.39 -13.58 11.37
C PRO A 24 -0.04 -12.89 11.22
N GLU A 25 0.68 -13.20 10.15
CA GLU A 25 1.96 -12.54 9.92
C GLU A 25 1.80 -11.12 9.39
N ILE A 26 0.60 -10.71 8.98
CA ILE A 26 0.36 -9.37 8.46
C ILE A 26 -0.28 -8.52 9.54
N GLU A 27 0.38 -7.43 9.89
CA GLU A 27 -0.12 -6.49 10.88
C GLU A 27 -0.38 -5.15 10.19
N VAL A 28 -1.64 -4.78 10.02
CA VAL A 28 -1.98 -3.50 9.39
C VAL A 28 -1.82 -2.40 10.42
N VAL A 29 -0.79 -1.58 10.24
CA VAL A 29 -0.47 -0.53 11.21
C VAL A 29 -1.08 0.81 10.82
N ALA A 30 -1.48 1.00 9.57
CA ALA A 30 -2.09 2.25 9.13
C ALA A 30 -2.88 2.02 7.86
N ILE A 31 -3.94 2.81 7.70
CA ILE A 31 -4.72 2.87 6.47
C ILE A 31 -4.79 4.34 6.11
N GLU A 32 -4.37 4.70 4.91
CA GLU A 32 -4.41 6.06 4.45
C GLU A 32 -5.25 6.16 3.18
N HIS A 33 -5.82 7.33 2.95
CA HIS A 33 -6.76 7.53 1.84
C HIS A 33 -6.24 8.49 0.78
N SER A 34 -5.00 8.90 0.90
CA SER A 34 -4.34 9.69 -0.12
C SER A 34 -2.88 9.28 -0.22
N GLY A 35 -2.27 9.57 -1.37
CA GLY A 35 -0.87 9.24 -1.54
C GLY A 35 0.04 10.02 -0.61
N LEU A 36 -0.27 11.31 -0.40
CA LEU A 36 0.57 12.13 0.46
C LEU A 36 0.51 11.67 1.92
N ASP A 37 -0.69 11.37 2.41
CA ASP A 37 -0.82 10.84 3.76
C ASP A 37 -0.15 9.47 3.86
N GLY A 38 -0.25 8.69 2.78
CA GLY A 38 0.41 7.38 2.74
C GLY A 38 1.91 7.50 2.85
N LEU A 39 2.50 8.47 2.16
CA LEU A 39 3.95 8.66 2.24
C LEU A 39 4.38 9.05 3.66
N ALA A 40 3.58 9.89 4.32
CA ALA A 40 3.89 10.25 5.70
C ALA A 40 3.89 9.01 6.60
N SER A 41 2.90 8.13 6.43
CA SER A 41 2.85 6.89 7.20
C SER A 41 3.99 5.96 6.87
N VAL A 42 4.36 5.87 5.60
CA VAL A 42 5.50 5.04 5.22
C VAL A 42 6.76 5.51 5.92
N SER A 43 6.97 6.81 5.93
CA SER A 43 8.14 7.38 6.60
C SER A 43 8.12 7.07 8.10
N GLU A 44 6.95 7.18 8.70
CA GLU A 44 6.84 7.00 10.15
C GLU A 44 6.96 5.54 10.56
N PHE A 45 6.23 4.66 9.89
CA PHE A 45 6.13 3.27 10.33
C PHE A 45 7.16 2.34 9.70
N GLN A 46 7.78 2.74 8.61
CA GLN A 46 8.76 1.90 7.91
C GLN A 46 8.19 0.50 7.67
N PRO A 47 7.12 0.39 6.86
CA PRO A 47 6.45 -0.89 6.71
C PRO A 47 7.27 -1.89 5.90
N ASP A 48 6.98 -3.14 6.09
CA ASP A 48 7.56 -4.22 5.29
C ASP A 48 6.76 -4.45 4.02
N LEU A 49 5.47 -4.11 4.05
CA LEU A 49 4.55 -4.41 2.96
C LEU A 49 3.58 -3.24 2.80
N LEU A 50 3.29 -2.91 1.56
CA LEU A 50 2.40 -1.80 1.24
C LEU A 50 1.42 -2.24 0.18
N PHE A 51 0.13 -2.10 0.46
CA PHE A 51 -0.91 -2.32 -0.55
C PHE A 51 -1.33 -0.96 -1.08
N LEU A 52 -1.18 -0.76 -2.37
CA LEU A 52 -1.38 0.53 -3.00
C LEU A 52 -2.43 0.44 -4.09
N ASP A 53 -3.47 1.26 -3.97
CA ASP A 53 -4.45 1.39 -5.03
C ASP A 53 -3.79 2.10 -6.21
N VAL A 54 -3.98 1.56 -7.41
CA VAL A 54 -3.37 2.13 -8.60
C VAL A 54 -3.96 3.49 -8.99
N GLN A 55 -5.10 3.83 -8.42
CA GLN A 55 -5.80 5.07 -8.80
C GLN A 55 -5.80 6.07 -7.67
N LEU A 56 -4.65 6.62 -7.34
CA LEU A 56 -4.56 7.70 -6.37
C LEU A 56 -4.64 9.03 -7.11
N PRO A 57 -5.47 9.96 -6.62
CA PRO A 57 -5.68 11.21 -7.35
C PRO A 57 -4.60 12.27 -7.12
N ASP A 58 -3.81 12.16 -6.07
CA ASP A 58 -2.94 13.25 -5.66
C ASP A 58 -1.46 13.06 -6.00
N ILE A 59 -1.07 11.89 -6.46
CA ILE A 59 0.33 11.65 -6.81
C ILE A 59 0.40 10.53 -7.82
N SER A 60 1.31 10.61 -8.77
CA SER A 60 1.45 9.56 -9.77
C SER A 60 2.04 8.32 -9.14
N GLY A 61 1.68 7.16 -9.70
CA GLY A 61 2.18 5.89 -9.16
C GLY A 61 3.69 5.78 -9.21
N ILE A 62 4.30 6.28 -10.29
CA ILE A 62 5.75 6.20 -10.41
C ILE A 62 6.44 7.05 -9.36
N ASP A 63 5.98 8.30 -9.17
CA ASP A 63 6.54 9.16 -8.14
C ASP A 63 6.36 8.54 -6.77
N PHE A 64 5.18 7.97 -6.52
CA PHE A 64 4.90 7.37 -5.23
C PHE A 64 5.87 6.22 -4.95
N LEU A 65 6.04 5.33 -5.93
CA LEU A 65 6.91 4.17 -5.75
C LEU A 65 8.36 4.58 -5.52
N GLU A 66 8.81 5.62 -6.23
CA GLU A 66 10.18 6.09 -6.04
C GLU A 66 10.38 6.64 -4.63
N ARG A 67 9.39 7.35 -4.11
CA ARG A 67 9.51 7.91 -2.76
C ARG A 67 9.45 6.82 -1.70
N VAL A 68 8.58 5.83 -1.88
CA VAL A 68 8.53 4.71 -0.95
C VAL A 68 9.87 3.99 -0.91
N ASP A 69 10.44 3.74 -2.08
CA ASP A 69 11.73 3.07 -2.16
C ASP A 69 12.80 3.87 -1.42
N SER A 70 12.80 5.18 -1.64
CA SER A 70 13.75 6.06 -0.98
C SER A 70 13.56 6.08 0.54
N PHE A 71 12.31 6.21 1.01
CA PHE A 71 12.01 6.32 2.43
C PHE A 71 12.31 5.03 3.18
N THR A 72 12.23 3.89 2.51
CA THR A 72 12.39 2.59 3.17
C THR A 72 13.69 1.90 2.79
N TYR A 73 14.55 2.59 2.07
CA TYR A 73 15.84 2.03 1.63
C TYR A 73 15.64 0.74 0.84
N GLY A 74 14.57 0.71 0.03
CA GLY A 74 14.29 -0.43 -0.82
C GLY A 74 13.77 -1.66 -0.10
N ARG A 75 13.42 -1.54 1.17
CA ARG A 75 13.02 -2.73 1.94
C ARG A 75 11.54 -3.05 1.84
N CYS A 76 10.72 -2.07 1.49
CA CYS A 76 9.28 -2.26 1.48
C CYS A 76 8.84 -2.91 0.17
N ARG A 77 8.03 -3.95 0.28
CA ARG A 77 7.43 -4.57 -0.90
C ARG A 77 6.10 -3.92 -1.16
N VAL A 78 5.82 -3.62 -2.42
CA VAL A 78 4.59 -2.95 -2.80
C VAL A 78 3.74 -3.88 -3.65
N VAL A 79 2.48 -4.02 -3.25
CA VAL A 79 1.49 -4.77 -3.99
C VAL A 79 0.47 -3.77 -4.50
N MET A 80 0.39 -3.62 -5.81
CA MET A 80 -0.57 -2.71 -6.41
C MET A 80 -1.84 -3.45 -6.74
N TYR A 81 -2.98 -2.83 -6.48
CA TYR A 81 -4.26 -3.46 -6.74
C TYR A 81 -5.27 -2.41 -7.17
N THR A 82 -6.41 -2.89 -7.65
CA THR A 82 -7.50 -2.00 -8.00
C THR A 82 -8.81 -2.65 -7.59
N ALA A 83 -9.68 -1.84 -7.00
CA ALA A 83 -10.99 -2.33 -6.57
C ALA A 83 -11.88 -2.72 -7.74
N TYR A 84 -11.62 -2.15 -8.91
CA TYR A 84 -12.49 -2.43 -10.05
C TYR A 84 -12.35 -3.82 -10.58
N ASP A 85 -11.15 -4.35 -10.59
CA ASP A 85 -10.88 -5.66 -11.16
C ASP A 85 -10.75 -6.75 -10.14
N GLU A 86 -10.66 -6.39 -8.90
CA GLU A 86 -10.59 -7.36 -7.82
C GLU A 86 -9.41 -8.29 -7.90
N PHE A 87 -8.36 -7.90 -8.62
CA PHE A 87 -7.16 -8.71 -8.54
C PHE A 87 -5.96 -7.84 -8.35
N VAL A 88 -4.96 -8.50 -7.82
CA VAL A 88 -3.70 -7.86 -7.48
C VAL A 88 -2.84 -7.81 -8.72
N LEU A 89 -2.37 -6.63 -9.07
CA LEU A 89 -1.48 -6.48 -10.19
C LEU A 89 -0.11 -7.05 -9.85
N PRO A 90 0.54 -7.68 -10.81
CA PRO A 90 1.81 -8.35 -10.52
C PRO A 90 3.02 -7.43 -10.56
N ALA A 91 2.86 -6.18 -10.20
CA ALA A 91 3.97 -5.23 -10.29
C ALA A 91 5.17 -5.66 -9.46
N PHE A 92 4.93 -6.35 -8.38
CA PHE A 92 5.99 -6.75 -7.49
C PHE A 92 6.66 -8.04 -7.89
N ARG A 93 6.15 -8.68 -8.91
CA ARG A 93 6.70 -9.95 -9.32
C ARG A 93 7.81 -9.88 -10.30
N LYS A 94 8.06 -8.72 -10.72
CA LYS A 94 9.04 -8.63 -11.65
C LYS A 94 10.23 -8.96 -11.08
N LYS A 95 10.68 -9.33 -11.00
CA LYS A 95 11.66 -9.55 -10.28
C LYS A 95 12.40 -9.78 -10.77
#